data_e4adc0cd9ec0e605e59d99d273170830
#
_entry.id   e4adc0cd9ec0e605e59d99d273170830
#
_cell.length_a   1.000
_cell.length_b   1.000
_cell.length_c   1.000
_cell.angle_alpha   90.00
_cell.angle_beta   90.00
_cell.angle_gamma   90.00
#
_symmetry.space_group_name_H-M   'P 1'
#
loop_
_entity.id
_entity.type
_entity.pdbx_description
1 polymer ?
#
loop_
_entity_poly.entity_id
_entity_poly.type
_entity_poly.pdbx_seq_one_letter_code
_entity_poly.pdbx_strand_id
1 'polypeptide(L)'
;KSTLADRLIESTNTISSKKLENQVLDDMDLERERGITIKSHPIQMDYTHHDKNKYILNLIDTPGHVDFTYEVSRSMAACEGALLIVDASQGVEAQTVSNLYLALEADLTIIPILNKIDMPNSDVEAVSEQIIELIGCDKSEILTVSAKEGTGVDTVFDSIVNMIPPPTKKHENGHSRALIFDSFYDQFRGVVAYIRVFGGSFTKNDIIELISNKVNFEITEVGKLKLEKVSTQDLSSGDVGYIVTSLKDVSDINVGDTISLKKEKEVEPLPGYKEVKPMVFSGMYPVDSNDYEDFKTSLLKLKLNDAALTFEPNVSTALGFGFRCGFLGPLHMEIVQERLEREFNMNLISTAPNVSYKVITRSKDEVIVKNPADMPDSGNIESIMEPYIKAEIISPDTYIGNIMKLCISKRGEFQSTTYLSQN
;
A
#
# COMPACT_ATOMS: atom_id res chain seq x y z
N LYS A 1 -13.19 -7.69 5.46
CA LYS A 1 -12.23 -7.88 4.40
C LYS A 1 -11.27 -9.02 4.78
N SER A 2 -10.46 -8.89 5.83
CA SER A 2 -9.51 -9.92 6.27
C SER A 2 -10.21 -11.26 6.61
N THR A 3 -11.43 -11.24 7.18
CA THR A 3 -12.25 -12.45 7.39
C THR A 3 -12.62 -13.16 6.08
N LEU A 4 -12.85 -12.44 4.98
CA LEU A 4 -13.08 -13.08 3.67
C LEU A 4 -11.79 -13.70 3.15
N ALA A 5 -10.67 -13.04 3.32
CA ALA A 5 -9.36 -13.62 2.98
C ALA A 5 -9.12 -14.92 3.77
N ASP A 6 -9.41 -14.95 5.08
CA ASP A 6 -9.33 -16.17 5.89
C ASP A 6 -10.19 -17.31 5.31
N ARG A 7 -11.42 -17.02 4.87
CA ARG A 7 -12.31 -18.03 4.27
C ARG A 7 -11.78 -18.57 2.94
N LEU A 8 -11.21 -17.68 2.09
CA LEU A 8 -10.59 -18.10 0.83
C LEU A 8 -9.39 -19.02 1.07
N ILE A 9 -8.56 -18.70 2.06
CA ILE A 9 -7.38 -19.48 2.46
C ILE A 9 -7.80 -20.83 3.05
N GLU A 10 -8.84 -20.86 3.88
CA GLU A 10 -9.40 -22.07 4.48
C GLU A 10 -9.98 -23.01 3.40
N SER A 11 -10.82 -22.47 2.50
CA SER A 11 -11.49 -23.27 1.45
C SER A 11 -10.50 -23.90 0.47
N THR A 12 -9.32 -23.30 0.29
CA THR A 12 -8.25 -23.86 -0.55
C THR A 12 -7.32 -24.82 0.19
N ASN A 13 -7.58 -25.08 1.49
CA ASN A 13 -6.71 -25.87 2.35
C ASN A 13 -5.24 -25.39 2.38
N THR A 14 -5.02 -24.11 2.08
CA THR A 14 -3.68 -23.49 2.14
C THR A 14 -3.15 -23.47 3.57
N ILE A 15 -4.06 -23.41 4.55
CA ILE A 15 -3.78 -23.55 5.98
C ILE A 15 -4.59 -24.73 6.53
N SER A 16 -3.96 -25.52 7.40
CA SER A 16 -4.70 -26.56 8.12
C SER A 16 -5.66 -25.91 9.12
N SER A 17 -6.88 -26.44 9.23
CA SER A 17 -7.93 -25.95 10.14
C SER A 17 -7.48 -25.81 11.61
N LYS A 18 -6.42 -26.52 12.02
CA LYS A 18 -5.84 -26.44 13.37
C LYS A 18 -4.95 -25.22 13.61
N LYS A 19 -4.46 -24.58 12.54
CA LYS A 19 -3.60 -23.39 12.59
C LYS A 19 -4.36 -22.11 12.17
N LEU A 20 -5.66 -22.23 11.90
CA LEU A 20 -6.48 -21.10 11.47
C LEU A 20 -6.79 -20.23 12.69
N GLU A 21 -6.15 -19.10 12.79
CA GLU A 21 -6.49 -18.01 13.70
C GLU A 21 -7.31 -16.97 12.93
N ASN A 22 -8.04 -16.12 13.65
CA ASN A 22 -8.74 -15.01 13.01
C ASN A 22 -7.74 -14.00 12.48
N GLN A 23 -7.97 -13.50 11.26
CA GLN A 23 -7.09 -12.52 10.60
C GLN A 23 -5.65 -13.05 10.44
N VAL A 24 -5.54 -14.25 9.87
CA VAL A 24 -4.27 -14.97 9.69
C VAL A 24 -3.22 -14.18 8.92
N LEU A 25 -3.66 -13.30 8.01
CA LEU A 25 -2.76 -12.47 7.22
C LEU A 25 -2.30 -11.20 7.96
N ASP A 26 -3.03 -10.74 8.98
CA ASP A 26 -2.63 -9.56 9.76
C ASP A 26 -1.51 -9.95 10.74
N ASP A 27 -0.26 -9.84 10.31
CA ASP A 27 0.92 -10.29 11.05
C ASP A 27 1.31 -9.37 12.21
N MET A 28 0.91 -8.09 12.15
CA MET A 28 1.24 -7.11 13.18
C MET A 28 0.20 -7.11 14.30
N ASP A 29 0.65 -7.03 15.55
CA ASP A 29 -0.25 -6.83 16.69
C ASP A 29 -1.10 -5.56 16.54
N LEU A 30 -0.53 -4.50 15.97
CA LEU A 30 -1.22 -3.25 15.68
C LEU A 30 -2.37 -3.40 14.68
N GLU A 31 -2.22 -4.24 13.65
CA GLU A 31 -3.30 -4.54 12.70
C GLU A 31 -4.48 -5.20 13.40
N ARG A 32 -4.21 -6.18 14.24
CA ARG A 32 -5.22 -6.92 15.02
C ARG A 32 -5.91 -6.04 16.05
N GLU A 33 -5.16 -5.22 16.79
CA GLU A 33 -5.69 -4.29 17.80
C GLU A 33 -6.57 -3.20 17.20
N ARG A 34 -6.14 -2.62 16.07
CA ARG A 34 -6.86 -1.54 15.39
C ARG A 34 -7.94 -2.05 14.43
N GLY A 35 -7.92 -3.35 14.10
CA GLY A 35 -8.83 -3.96 13.14
C GLY A 35 -8.68 -3.43 11.71
N ILE A 36 -7.47 -3.03 11.33
CA ILE A 36 -7.14 -2.52 10.01
C ILE A 36 -5.88 -3.22 9.47
N THR A 37 -5.87 -3.51 8.18
CA THR A 37 -4.65 -3.94 7.48
C THR A 37 -3.77 -2.73 7.22
N ILE A 38 -2.51 -2.78 7.63
CA ILE A 38 -1.52 -1.72 7.46
C ILE A 38 -0.65 -2.02 6.26
N LYS A 39 -0.20 -3.27 6.13
CA LYS A 39 0.68 -3.74 5.06
C LYS A 39 -0.01 -4.74 4.16
N SER A 40 0.35 -4.77 2.89
CA SER A 40 -0.19 -5.75 1.94
C SER A 40 0.38 -7.14 2.20
N HIS A 41 -0.49 -8.16 2.27
CA HIS A 41 -0.11 -9.54 2.53
C HIS A 41 -0.43 -10.44 1.34
N PRO A 42 0.57 -10.78 0.51
CA PRO A 42 0.39 -11.70 -0.61
C PRO A 42 0.48 -13.16 -0.17
N ILE A 43 -0.44 -14.00 -0.66
CA ILE A 43 -0.43 -15.44 -0.44
C ILE A 43 -0.84 -16.19 -1.70
N GLN A 44 -0.14 -17.28 -2.01
CA GLN A 44 -0.49 -18.19 -3.09
C GLN A 44 -1.35 -19.34 -2.59
N MET A 45 -2.46 -19.57 -3.26
CA MET A 45 -3.43 -20.64 -3.01
C MET A 45 -3.52 -21.59 -4.19
N ASP A 46 -3.53 -22.89 -3.94
CA ASP A 46 -3.81 -23.92 -4.94
C ASP A 46 -5.30 -24.25 -4.88
N TYR A 47 -6.04 -23.99 -5.94
CA TYR A 47 -7.50 -24.20 -6.01
C TYR A 47 -7.87 -25.23 -7.08
N THR A 48 -8.77 -26.14 -6.75
CA THR A 48 -9.36 -27.07 -7.73
C THR A 48 -10.82 -26.71 -7.92
N HIS A 49 -11.14 -26.17 -9.07
CA HIS A 49 -12.50 -25.72 -9.42
C HIS A 49 -13.43 -26.92 -9.79
N HIS A 50 -14.75 -26.67 -9.90
CA HIS A 50 -15.76 -27.67 -10.26
C HIS A 50 -15.54 -28.33 -11.61
N ASP A 51 -14.88 -27.66 -12.54
CA ASP A 51 -14.45 -28.18 -13.84
C ASP A 51 -13.30 -29.19 -13.74
N LYS A 52 -12.81 -29.48 -12.51
CA LYS A 52 -11.66 -30.31 -12.17
C LYS A 52 -10.29 -29.76 -12.63
N ASN A 53 -10.26 -28.56 -13.14
CA ASN A 53 -9.00 -27.88 -13.44
C ASN A 53 -8.37 -27.34 -12.15
N LYS A 54 -7.04 -27.29 -12.15
CA LYS A 54 -6.26 -26.72 -11.05
C LYS A 54 -5.85 -25.31 -11.43
N TYR A 55 -6.11 -24.39 -10.52
CA TYR A 55 -5.76 -22.98 -10.63
C TYR A 55 -4.80 -22.60 -9.52
N ILE A 56 -3.90 -21.69 -9.83
CA ILE A 56 -3.07 -20.99 -8.85
C ILE A 56 -3.65 -19.60 -8.70
N LEU A 57 -4.11 -19.28 -7.50
CA LEU A 57 -4.65 -17.97 -7.15
C LEU A 57 -3.64 -17.27 -6.24
N ASN A 58 -3.24 -16.06 -6.60
CA ASN A 58 -2.42 -15.20 -5.76
C ASN A 58 -3.32 -14.12 -5.17
N LEU A 59 -3.59 -14.21 -3.88
CA LEU A 59 -4.37 -13.22 -3.15
C LEU A 59 -3.42 -12.19 -2.54
N ILE A 60 -3.70 -10.91 -2.72
CA ILE A 60 -3.03 -9.82 -2.03
C ILE A 60 -4.07 -9.10 -1.18
N ASP A 61 -4.02 -9.27 0.14
CA ASP A 61 -4.84 -8.48 1.05
C ASP A 61 -4.19 -7.09 1.21
N THR A 62 -4.92 -6.03 0.85
CA THR A 62 -4.40 -4.65 0.76
C THR A 62 -4.96 -3.79 1.90
N PRO A 63 -4.31 -2.74 2.36
CA PRO A 63 -4.92 -1.77 3.27
C PRO A 63 -6.22 -1.19 2.72
N GLY A 64 -7.10 -0.73 3.61
CA GLY A 64 -8.36 -0.05 3.22
C GLY A 64 -8.31 1.46 3.41
N HIS A 65 -7.44 1.96 4.28
CA HIS A 65 -7.40 3.37 4.68
C HIS A 65 -6.67 4.25 3.66
N VAL A 66 -7.12 5.49 3.50
CA VAL A 66 -6.58 6.43 2.50
C VAL A 66 -5.10 6.78 2.71
N ASP A 67 -4.59 6.74 3.93
CA ASP A 67 -3.17 6.98 4.21
C ASP A 67 -2.26 5.93 3.55
N PHE A 68 -2.80 4.74 3.25
CA PHE A 68 -2.09 3.63 2.61
C PHE A 68 -2.41 3.45 1.13
N THR A 69 -3.00 4.46 0.49
CA THR A 69 -3.33 4.45 -0.95
C THR A 69 -2.15 4.03 -1.82
N TYR A 70 -0.94 4.38 -1.41
CA TYR A 70 0.28 4.02 -2.12
C TYR A 70 0.57 2.51 -2.07
N GLU A 71 0.41 1.87 -0.91
CA GLU A 71 0.50 0.41 -0.75
C GLU A 71 -0.53 -0.30 -1.64
N VAL A 72 -1.76 0.22 -1.64
CA VAL A 72 -2.87 -0.29 -2.45
C VAL A 72 -2.54 -0.21 -3.94
N SER A 73 -2.10 0.94 -4.44
CA SER A 73 -1.81 1.13 -5.87
C SER A 73 -0.71 0.21 -6.38
N ARG A 74 0.31 -0.07 -5.57
CA ARG A 74 1.39 -1.01 -5.93
C ARG A 74 0.90 -2.45 -6.00
N SER A 75 0.10 -2.85 -5.02
CA SER A 75 -0.49 -4.19 -5.00
C SER A 75 -1.40 -4.39 -6.21
N MET A 76 -2.20 -3.38 -6.58
CA MET A 76 -3.06 -3.43 -7.75
C MET A 76 -2.28 -3.56 -9.06
N ALA A 77 -1.13 -2.90 -9.19
CA ALA A 77 -0.27 -3.04 -10.36
C ALA A 77 0.27 -4.48 -10.59
N ALA A 78 0.22 -5.32 -9.55
CA ALA A 78 0.62 -6.73 -9.62
C ALA A 78 -0.54 -7.70 -9.89
N CYS A 79 -1.77 -7.20 -10.03
CA CYS A 79 -3.00 -8.01 -10.12
C CYS A 79 -3.65 -7.92 -11.50
N GLU A 80 -4.53 -8.87 -11.82
CA GLU A 80 -5.42 -8.89 -12.99
C GLU A 80 -6.87 -8.55 -12.63
N GLY A 81 -7.22 -8.65 -11.35
CA GLY A 81 -8.57 -8.34 -10.87
C GLY A 81 -8.58 -7.91 -9.42
N ALA A 82 -9.69 -7.31 -9.01
CA ALA A 82 -9.92 -6.85 -7.66
C ALA A 82 -11.30 -7.28 -7.15
N LEU A 83 -11.35 -7.77 -5.92
CA LEU A 83 -12.58 -8.02 -5.20
C LEU A 83 -12.98 -6.74 -4.46
N LEU A 84 -14.00 -6.04 -4.94
CA LEU A 84 -14.52 -4.84 -4.29
C LEU A 84 -15.51 -5.24 -3.20
N ILE A 85 -15.06 -5.17 -1.94
CA ILE A 85 -15.86 -5.63 -0.80
C ILE A 85 -16.58 -4.43 -0.17
N VAL A 86 -17.91 -4.49 -0.16
CA VAL A 86 -18.79 -3.50 0.47
C VAL A 86 -19.49 -4.14 1.66
N ASP A 87 -19.60 -3.41 2.75
CA ASP A 87 -20.31 -3.83 3.96
C ASP A 87 -21.82 -3.58 3.80
N ALA A 88 -22.62 -4.63 3.87
CA ALA A 88 -24.08 -4.53 3.73
C ALA A 88 -24.76 -3.70 4.84
N SER A 89 -24.06 -3.44 5.95
CA SER A 89 -24.57 -2.65 7.06
C SER A 89 -24.17 -1.17 7.02
N GLN A 90 -23.11 -0.83 6.25
CA GLN A 90 -22.56 0.52 6.16
C GLN A 90 -22.75 1.14 4.77
N GLY A 91 -22.87 0.30 3.73
CA GLY A 91 -22.96 0.74 2.34
C GLY A 91 -21.61 1.16 1.73
N VAL A 92 -21.70 1.89 0.63
CA VAL A 92 -20.54 2.44 -0.08
C VAL A 92 -19.98 3.62 0.70
N GLU A 93 -18.71 3.51 1.09
CA GLU A 93 -17.98 4.55 1.80
C GLU A 93 -16.98 5.24 0.88
N ALA A 94 -16.47 6.42 1.27
CA ALA A 94 -15.49 7.17 0.50
C ALA A 94 -14.21 6.34 0.18
N GLN A 95 -13.80 5.47 1.10
CA GLN A 95 -12.68 4.55 0.90
C GLN A 95 -12.97 3.53 -0.20
N THR A 96 -14.22 3.04 -0.29
CA THR A 96 -14.65 2.11 -1.35
C THR A 96 -14.51 2.76 -2.71
N VAL A 97 -14.98 4.00 -2.84
CA VAL A 97 -14.91 4.79 -4.08
C VAL A 97 -13.46 5.07 -4.46
N SER A 98 -12.64 5.55 -3.51
CA SER A 98 -11.23 5.84 -3.76
C SER A 98 -10.45 4.61 -4.24
N ASN A 99 -10.64 3.45 -3.59
CA ASN A 99 -9.98 2.21 -3.97
C ASN A 99 -10.49 1.66 -5.31
N LEU A 100 -11.79 1.85 -5.62
CA LEU A 100 -12.34 1.49 -6.93
C LEU A 100 -11.66 2.28 -8.05
N TYR A 101 -11.49 3.60 -7.90
CA TYR A 101 -10.79 4.40 -8.90
C TYR A 101 -9.35 3.93 -9.14
N LEU A 102 -8.63 3.57 -8.08
CA LEU A 102 -7.29 2.99 -8.23
C LEU A 102 -7.30 1.68 -9.00
N ALA A 103 -8.29 0.82 -8.75
CA ALA A 103 -8.44 -0.44 -9.46
C ALA A 103 -8.78 -0.23 -10.95
N LEU A 104 -9.64 0.76 -11.26
CA LEU A 104 -9.97 1.14 -12.64
C LEU A 104 -8.76 1.79 -13.36
N GLU A 105 -8.00 2.64 -12.66
CA GLU A 105 -6.76 3.22 -13.21
C GLU A 105 -5.71 2.14 -13.53
N ALA A 106 -5.73 1.04 -12.78
CA ALA A 106 -4.88 -0.13 -13.01
C ALA A 106 -5.44 -1.13 -14.05
N ASP A 107 -6.58 -0.82 -14.69
CA ASP A 107 -7.27 -1.68 -15.69
C ASP A 107 -7.63 -3.07 -15.13
N LEU A 108 -8.05 -3.15 -13.86
CA LEU A 108 -8.41 -4.40 -13.20
C LEU A 108 -9.86 -4.81 -13.48
N THR A 109 -10.08 -6.12 -13.62
CA THR A 109 -11.45 -6.68 -13.59
C THR A 109 -12.02 -6.58 -12.19
N ILE A 110 -13.16 -5.90 -12.01
CA ILE A 110 -13.79 -5.68 -10.70
C ILE A 110 -14.88 -6.73 -10.46
N ILE A 111 -14.81 -7.42 -9.33
CA ILE A 111 -15.88 -8.30 -8.84
C ILE A 111 -16.49 -7.66 -7.60
N PRO A 112 -17.72 -7.13 -7.67
CA PRO A 112 -18.39 -6.54 -6.52
C PRO A 112 -18.90 -7.61 -5.55
N ILE A 113 -18.57 -7.44 -4.27
CA ILE A 113 -18.95 -8.36 -3.19
C ILE A 113 -19.64 -7.59 -2.08
N LEU A 114 -20.88 -7.91 -1.81
CA LEU A 114 -21.66 -7.42 -0.69
C LEU A 114 -21.50 -8.37 0.49
N ASN A 115 -20.72 -7.96 1.48
CA ASN A 115 -20.37 -8.80 2.64
C ASN A 115 -21.17 -8.39 3.89
N LYS A 116 -21.16 -9.28 4.89
CA LYS A 116 -21.86 -9.15 6.18
C LYS A 116 -23.38 -9.17 6.06
N ILE A 117 -23.91 -9.94 5.13
CA ILE A 117 -25.37 -10.13 4.96
C ILE A 117 -26.03 -10.79 6.17
N ASP A 118 -25.25 -11.37 7.07
CA ASP A 118 -25.67 -11.97 8.35
C ASP A 118 -25.99 -10.94 9.44
N MET A 119 -25.60 -9.68 9.25
CA MET A 119 -25.82 -8.63 10.26
C MET A 119 -27.28 -8.20 10.31
N PRO A 120 -27.87 -8.01 11.53
CA PRO A 120 -29.28 -7.62 11.66
C PRO A 120 -29.66 -6.27 11.00
N ASN A 121 -28.68 -5.39 10.84
CA ASN A 121 -28.82 -4.07 10.21
C ASN A 121 -28.33 -4.04 8.77
N SER A 122 -28.12 -5.21 8.13
CA SER A 122 -27.75 -5.26 6.72
C SER A 122 -28.94 -4.88 5.82
N ASP A 123 -28.68 -4.01 4.85
CA ASP A 123 -29.65 -3.65 3.80
C ASP A 123 -29.08 -4.03 2.43
N VAL A 124 -29.29 -5.29 2.07
CA VAL A 124 -28.76 -5.87 0.83
C VAL A 124 -29.30 -5.16 -0.39
N GLU A 125 -30.58 -4.75 -0.39
CA GLU A 125 -31.21 -4.10 -1.54
C GLU A 125 -30.66 -2.70 -1.77
N ALA A 126 -30.72 -1.85 -0.75
CA ALA A 126 -30.26 -0.47 -0.85
C ALA A 126 -28.75 -0.39 -1.16
N VAL A 127 -27.92 -1.25 -0.56
CA VAL A 127 -26.48 -1.23 -0.81
C VAL A 127 -26.15 -1.81 -2.20
N SER A 128 -26.92 -2.79 -2.69
CA SER A 128 -26.76 -3.26 -4.08
C SER A 128 -27.06 -2.13 -5.08
N GLU A 129 -28.07 -1.30 -4.85
CA GLU A 129 -28.36 -0.13 -5.69
C GLU A 129 -27.18 0.85 -5.70
N GLN A 130 -26.58 1.14 -4.54
CA GLN A 130 -25.38 1.99 -4.46
C GLN A 130 -24.20 1.42 -5.27
N ILE A 131 -24.01 0.09 -5.24
CA ILE A 131 -22.94 -0.56 -6.01
C ILE A 131 -23.23 -0.45 -7.52
N ILE A 132 -24.48 -0.68 -7.94
CA ILE A 132 -24.89 -0.54 -9.34
C ILE A 132 -24.67 0.88 -9.85
N GLU A 133 -25.08 1.89 -9.08
CA GLU A 133 -24.84 3.30 -9.42
C GLU A 133 -23.35 3.63 -9.53
N LEU A 134 -22.53 3.05 -8.64
CA LEU A 134 -21.09 3.34 -8.59
C LEU A 134 -20.30 2.71 -9.74
N ILE A 135 -20.61 1.44 -10.10
CA ILE A 135 -19.81 0.65 -11.06
C ILE A 135 -20.50 0.54 -12.41
N GLY A 136 -21.83 0.64 -12.45
CA GLY A 136 -22.63 0.40 -13.65
C GLY A 136 -22.80 -1.08 -13.99
N CYS A 137 -22.71 -1.98 -13.00
CA CYS A 137 -22.87 -3.43 -13.19
C CYS A 137 -24.35 -3.85 -13.10
N ASP A 138 -24.66 -5.05 -13.57
CA ASP A 138 -25.95 -5.66 -13.34
C ASP A 138 -26.06 -6.20 -11.91
N LYS A 139 -27.28 -6.19 -11.33
CA LYS A 139 -27.53 -6.71 -9.97
C LYS A 139 -27.10 -8.18 -9.81
N SER A 140 -27.19 -8.97 -10.88
CA SER A 140 -26.78 -10.38 -10.90
C SER A 140 -25.27 -10.58 -10.79
N GLU A 141 -24.47 -9.55 -11.01
CA GLU A 141 -23.00 -9.59 -10.91
C GLU A 141 -22.52 -9.33 -9.48
N ILE A 142 -23.42 -8.82 -8.60
CA ILE A 142 -23.08 -8.55 -7.20
C ILE A 142 -23.17 -9.84 -6.39
N LEU A 143 -22.05 -10.28 -5.85
CA LEU A 143 -21.97 -11.47 -5.01
C LEU A 143 -22.37 -11.13 -3.57
N THR A 144 -23.31 -11.85 -3.01
CA THR A 144 -23.74 -11.69 -1.60
C THR A 144 -23.09 -12.75 -0.73
N VAL A 145 -22.34 -12.30 0.27
CA VAL A 145 -21.56 -13.21 1.14
C VAL A 145 -21.70 -12.87 2.63
N SER A 146 -21.55 -13.89 3.47
CA SER A 146 -21.17 -13.73 4.86
C SER A 146 -19.83 -14.41 5.08
N ALA A 147 -18.76 -13.62 5.10
CA ALA A 147 -17.43 -14.15 5.38
C ALA A 147 -17.35 -14.77 6.76
N LYS A 148 -18.13 -14.29 7.74
CA LYS A 148 -18.20 -14.84 9.10
C LYS A 148 -18.75 -16.25 9.10
N GLU A 149 -19.84 -16.49 8.37
CA GLU A 149 -20.54 -17.77 8.34
C GLU A 149 -20.10 -18.70 7.20
N GLY A 150 -19.30 -18.19 6.26
CA GLY A 150 -18.83 -18.92 5.09
C GLY A 150 -19.85 -18.97 3.95
N THR A 151 -20.99 -18.29 4.08
CA THR A 151 -22.04 -18.28 3.05
C THR A 151 -21.59 -17.53 1.81
N GLY A 152 -21.78 -18.12 0.63
CA GLY A 152 -21.47 -17.49 -0.66
C GLY A 152 -19.99 -17.47 -1.05
N VAL A 153 -19.09 -18.06 -0.27
CA VAL A 153 -17.65 -18.07 -0.57
C VAL A 153 -17.33 -18.87 -1.85
N ASP A 154 -18.05 -19.95 -2.12
CA ASP A 154 -17.84 -20.76 -3.33
C ASP A 154 -18.15 -19.94 -4.59
N THR A 155 -19.19 -19.08 -4.56
CA THR A 155 -19.53 -18.22 -5.70
C THR A 155 -18.44 -17.18 -5.98
N VAL A 156 -17.68 -16.77 -4.96
CA VAL A 156 -16.52 -15.89 -5.14
C VAL A 156 -15.44 -16.58 -5.97
N PHE A 157 -15.13 -17.86 -5.66
CA PHE A 157 -14.16 -18.63 -6.45
C PHE A 157 -14.63 -18.83 -7.89
N ASP A 158 -15.90 -19.14 -8.10
CA ASP A 158 -16.47 -19.31 -9.44
C ASP A 158 -16.33 -18.01 -10.25
N SER A 159 -16.61 -16.87 -9.63
CA SER A 159 -16.47 -15.57 -10.29
C SER A 159 -15.01 -15.22 -10.57
N ILE A 160 -14.08 -15.51 -9.65
CA ILE A 160 -12.64 -15.30 -9.89
C ILE A 160 -12.18 -16.10 -11.11
N VAL A 161 -12.54 -17.39 -11.18
CA VAL A 161 -12.11 -18.28 -12.30
C VAL A 161 -12.74 -17.86 -13.63
N ASN A 162 -14.00 -17.42 -13.62
CA ASN A 162 -14.73 -17.11 -14.84
C ASN A 162 -14.51 -15.69 -15.36
N MET A 163 -14.28 -14.71 -14.48
CA MET A 163 -14.24 -13.29 -14.85
C MET A 163 -12.83 -12.71 -14.90
N ILE A 164 -11.95 -13.09 -13.96
CA ILE A 164 -10.59 -12.54 -13.94
C ILE A 164 -9.75 -13.22 -15.01
N PRO A 165 -9.18 -12.46 -15.97
CA PRO A 165 -8.36 -13.04 -17.01
C PRO A 165 -7.08 -13.62 -16.40
N PRO A 166 -6.56 -14.73 -16.94
CA PRO A 166 -5.25 -15.22 -16.55
C PRO A 166 -4.17 -14.21 -16.94
N PRO A 167 -2.99 -14.27 -16.28
CA PRO A 167 -1.86 -13.40 -16.63
C PRO A 167 -1.61 -13.42 -18.13
N THR A 168 -1.74 -12.25 -18.76
CA THR A 168 -1.50 -12.16 -20.19
C THR A 168 -0.01 -12.20 -20.47
N LYS A 169 0.40 -13.01 -21.45
CA LYS A 169 1.75 -12.99 -22.02
C LYS A 169 1.98 -11.73 -22.88
N LYS A 170 1.43 -10.57 -22.46
CA LYS A 170 1.44 -9.32 -23.24
C LYS A 170 2.83 -8.75 -23.52
N HIS A 171 3.89 -9.41 -23.04
CA HIS A 171 5.26 -8.95 -23.24
C HIS A 171 6.07 -9.98 -24.02
N GLU A 172 5.64 -10.24 -25.25
CA GLU A 172 6.28 -11.18 -26.18
C GLU A 172 7.67 -10.73 -26.69
N ASN A 173 8.24 -9.64 -26.16
CA ASN A 173 9.57 -9.18 -26.52
C ASN A 173 10.71 -10.05 -25.96
N GLY A 174 10.38 -11.21 -25.36
CA GLY A 174 11.37 -12.20 -24.93
C GLY A 174 12.19 -11.83 -23.68
N HIS A 175 11.99 -10.63 -23.12
CA HIS A 175 12.75 -10.16 -21.97
C HIS A 175 12.16 -10.64 -20.65
N SER A 176 13.04 -11.04 -19.73
CA SER A 176 12.67 -11.35 -18.35
C SER A 176 12.41 -10.06 -17.58
N ARG A 177 11.15 -9.85 -17.15
CA ARG A 177 10.73 -8.64 -16.43
C ARG A 177 9.84 -9.00 -15.26
N ALA A 178 10.10 -8.37 -14.12
CA ALA A 178 9.22 -8.45 -12.97
C ALA A 178 9.07 -7.09 -12.28
N LEU A 179 7.91 -6.85 -11.70
CA LEU A 179 7.60 -5.67 -10.88
C LEU A 179 7.88 -6.01 -9.42
N ILE A 180 8.61 -5.15 -8.73
CA ILE A 180 8.73 -5.19 -7.28
C ILE A 180 7.52 -4.45 -6.70
N PHE A 181 6.58 -5.16 -6.09
CA PHE A 181 5.41 -4.51 -5.50
C PHE A 181 5.51 -4.32 -3.99
N ASP A 182 6.44 -5.02 -3.30
CA ASP A 182 6.79 -4.80 -1.90
C ASP A 182 8.21 -5.28 -1.60
N SER A 183 8.80 -4.82 -0.48
CA SER A 183 10.10 -5.27 0.00
C SER A 183 10.19 -5.16 1.51
N PHE A 184 11.05 -5.98 2.11
CA PHE A 184 11.36 -5.90 3.53
C PHE A 184 12.78 -6.42 3.79
N TYR A 185 13.28 -6.07 4.96
CA TYR A 185 14.57 -6.55 5.41
C TYR A 185 14.41 -7.68 6.41
N ASP A 186 15.06 -8.80 6.12
CA ASP A 186 15.19 -9.95 7.01
C ASP A 186 16.60 -9.95 7.61
N GLN A 187 16.72 -10.04 8.93
CA GLN A 187 18.01 -9.98 9.62
C GLN A 187 18.99 -11.10 9.21
N PHE A 188 18.45 -12.24 8.75
CA PHE A 188 19.22 -13.41 8.36
C PHE A 188 19.43 -13.53 6.85
N ARG A 189 18.43 -13.09 6.06
CA ARG A 189 18.41 -13.24 4.59
C ARG A 189 18.82 -11.98 3.85
N GLY A 190 18.82 -10.82 4.51
CA GLY A 190 19.03 -9.52 3.88
C GLY A 190 17.73 -8.97 3.25
N VAL A 191 17.87 -8.28 2.12
CA VAL A 191 16.73 -7.67 1.44
C VAL A 191 15.93 -8.72 0.69
N VAL A 192 14.66 -8.83 1.02
CA VAL A 192 13.67 -9.68 0.34
C VAL A 192 12.70 -8.79 -0.43
N ALA A 193 12.59 -9.01 -1.73
CA ALA A 193 11.64 -8.30 -2.58
C ALA A 193 10.50 -9.23 -3.01
N TYR A 194 9.27 -8.76 -2.91
CA TYR A 194 8.10 -9.43 -3.49
C TYR A 194 7.92 -8.99 -4.92
N ILE A 195 7.88 -9.95 -5.81
CA ILE A 195 7.85 -9.68 -7.25
C ILE A 195 6.66 -10.35 -7.94
N ARG A 196 6.19 -9.68 -8.98
CA ARG A 196 5.27 -10.22 -9.98
C ARG A 196 6.02 -10.36 -11.30
N VAL A 197 6.15 -11.57 -11.82
CA VAL A 197 6.84 -11.85 -13.10
C VAL A 197 5.90 -11.63 -14.28
N PHE A 198 6.23 -10.67 -15.14
CA PHE A 198 5.46 -10.35 -16.35
C PHE A 198 6.03 -11.01 -17.60
N GLY A 199 7.29 -11.39 -17.62
CA GLY A 199 7.92 -12.07 -18.75
C GLY A 199 9.17 -12.84 -18.32
N GLY A 200 9.51 -13.90 -19.07
CA GLY A 200 10.67 -14.74 -18.81
C GLY A 200 10.61 -15.52 -17.52
N SER A 201 11.76 -15.74 -16.91
CA SER A 201 11.90 -16.43 -15.63
C SER A 201 13.12 -15.92 -14.85
N PHE A 202 13.07 -16.07 -13.53
CA PHE A 202 14.15 -15.72 -12.60
C PHE A 202 14.50 -16.95 -11.77
N THR A 203 15.81 -17.22 -11.67
CA THR A 203 16.36 -18.36 -10.93
C THR A 203 17.41 -17.90 -9.94
N LYS A 204 17.74 -18.78 -9.00
CA LYS A 204 18.89 -18.56 -8.11
C LYS A 204 20.18 -18.37 -8.91
N ASN A 205 21.06 -17.47 -8.47
CA ASN A 205 22.32 -17.02 -9.05
C ASN A 205 22.17 -16.17 -10.33
N ASP A 206 20.95 -15.82 -10.75
CA ASP A 206 20.78 -14.82 -11.79
C ASP A 206 21.28 -13.45 -11.28
N ILE A 207 21.97 -12.74 -12.17
CA ILE A 207 22.32 -11.34 -11.93
C ILE A 207 21.23 -10.47 -12.56
N ILE A 208 20.56 -9.68 -11.74
CA ILE A 208 19.48 -8.78 -12.16
C ILE A 208 19.90 -7.32 -12.05
N GLU A 209 19.24 -6.49 -12.83
CA GLU A 209 19.39 -5.04 -12.87
C GLU A 209 18.07 -4.38 -12.51
N LEU A 210 18.10 -3.39 -11.60
CA LEU A 210 17.01 -2.44 -11.37
C LEU A 210 16.99 -1.41 -12.51
N ILE A 211 15.85 -1.23 -13.17
CA ILE A 211 15.76 -0.37 -14.35
C ILE A 211 15.90 1.11 -13.99
N SER A 212 15.43 1.52 -12.79
CA SER A 212 15.43 2.93 -12.38
C SER A 212 16.83 3.48 -12.09
N ASN A 213 17.65 2.76 -11.34
CA ASN A 213 18.95 3.24 -10.82
C ASN A 213 20.16 2.46 -11.37
N LYS A 214 19.92 1.44 -12.21
CA LYS A 214 20.95 0.59 -12.82
C LYS A 214 21.80 -0.20 -11.82
N VAL A 215 21.31 -0.38 -10.59
CA VAL A 215 21.98 -1.22 -9.58
C VAL A 215 21.81 -2.67 -9.96
N ASN A 216 22.92 -3.43 -9.85
CA ASN A 216 22.95 -4.85 -10.15
C ASN A 216 23.14 -5.65 -8.87
N PHE A 217 22.45 -6.78 -8.76
CA PHE A 217 22.61 -7.70 -7.64
C PHE A 217 22.31 -9.14 -8.05
N GLU A 218 22.80 -10.08 -7.25
CA GLU A 218 22.58 -11.50 -7.46
C GLU A 218 21.37 -11.98 -6.66
N ILE A 219 20.58 -12.85 -7.26
CA ILE A 219 19.50 -13.56 -6.59
C ILE A 219 20.10 -14.72 -5.80
N THR A 220 19.97 -14.69 -4.47
CA THR A 220 20.46 -15.78 -3.61
C THR A 220 19.41 -16.87 -3.38
N GLU A 221 18.13 -16.51 -3.46
CA GLU A 221 17.01 -17.44 -3.33
C GLU A 221 15.78 -16.89 -4.10
N VAL A 222 15.00 -17.80 -4.67
CA VAL A 222 13.65 -17.53 -5.21
C VAL A 222 12.63 -18.42 -4.54
N GLY A 223 11.40 -17.95 -4.41
CA GLY A 223 10.36 -18.76 -3.80
C GLY A 223 8.95 -18.20 -3.92
N LYS A 224 7.98 -19.01 -3.52
CA LYS A 224 6.55 -18.73 -3.55
C LYS A 224 6.07 -18.29 -2.17
N LEU A 225 5.07 -17.39 -2.19
CA LEU A 225 4.48 -16.81 -1.00
C LEU A 225 3.30 -17.68 -0.55
N LYS A 226 3.59 -18.73 0.21
CA LYS A 226 2.59 -19.47 1.00
C LYS A 226 2.57 -18.90 2.41
N LEU A 227 1.81 -19.46 3.33
CA LEU A 227 1.83 -19.01 4.73
C LEU A 227 3.27 -18.93 5.27
N GLU A 228 4.06 -19.96 4.96
CA GLU A 228 5.51 -19.93 5.13
C GLU A 228 6.15 -19.78 3.75
N LYS A 229 7.20 -18.97 3.65
CA LYS A 229 7.94 -18.80 2.40
C LYS A 229 8.56 -20.10 1.96
N VAL A 230 8.22 -20.56 0.75
CA VAL A 230 8.68 -21.84 0.20
C VAL A 230 9.65 -21.57 -0.94
N SER A 231 10.93 -21.95 -0.75
CA SER A 231 11.93 -21.85 -1.81
C SER A 231 11.57 -22.74 -3.00
N THR A 232 11.80 -22.23 -4.20
CA THR A 232 11.56 -22.93 -5.48
C THR A 232 12.80 -22.85 -6.38
N GLN A 233 12.78 -23.54 -7.50
CA GLN A 233 13.87 -23.47 -8.46
C GLN A 233 13.83 -22.20 -9.30
N ASP A 234 12.63 -21.77 -9.69
CA ASP A 234 12.38 -20.62 -10.54
C ASP A 234 11.06 -19.93 -10.21
N LEU A 235 10.92 -18.70 -10.70
CA LEU A 235 9.66 -17.98 -10.84
C LEU A 235 9.50 -17.61 -12.31
N SER A 236 8.39 -18.02 -12.90
CA SER A 236 8.10 -17.86 -14.33
C SER A 236 7.01 -16.81 -14.57
N SER A 237 6.85 -16.40 -15.84
CA SER A 237 5.81 -15.44 -16.25
C SER A 237 4.44 -15.84 -15.71
N GLY A 238 3.82 -14.92 -15.00
CA GLY A 238 2.55 -15.11 -14.28
C GLY A 238 2.71 -15.39 -12.79
N ASP A 239 3.88 -15.81 -12.31
CA ASP A 239 4.10 -16.09 -10.91
C ASP A 239 4.19 -14.80 -10.06
N VAL A 240 3.64 -14.89 -8.85
CA VAL A 240 3.90 -13.97 -7.75
C VAL A 240 4.74 -14.71 -6.71
N GLY A 241 5.84 -14.10 -6.29
CA GLY A 241 6.75 -14.75 -5.38
C GLY A 241 7.73 -13.76 -4.73
N TYR A 242 8.77 -14.30 -4.15
CA TYR A 242 9.82 -13.49 -3.55
C TYR A 242 11.20 -13.85 -4.13
N ILE A 243 12.08 -12.87 -4.11
CA ILE A 243 13.51 -13.04 -4.31
C ILE A 243 14.26 -12.53 -3.09
N VAL A 244 15.31 -13.24 -2.72
CA VAL A 244 16.28 -12.77 -1.74
C VAL A 244 17.49 -12.25 -2.51
N THR A 245 17.91 -11.05 -2.16
CA THR A 245 18.99 -10.36 -2.88
C THR A 245 20.29 -10.39 -2.08
N SER A 246 21.42 -10.17 -2.76
CA SER A 246 22.71 -9.98 -2.09
C SER A 246 22.90 -8.56 -1.52
N LEU A 247 21.91 -7.68 -1.66
CA LEU A 247 21.96 -6.31 -1.18
C LEU A 247 21.94 -6.26 0.35
N LYS A 248 22.73 -5.36 0.90
CA LYS A 248 22.79 -5.10 2.34
C LYS A 248 21.96 -3.89 2.76
N ASP A 249 21.62 -3.02 1.81
CA ASP A 249 20.86 -1.81 2.03
C ASP A 249 19.57 -1.85 1.21
N VAL A 250 18.42 -1.70 1.86
CA VAL A 250 17.11 -1.68 1.21
C VAL A 250 16.90 -0.38 0.44
N SER A 251 17.62 0.69 0.79
CA SER A 251 17.54 1.97 0.06
C SER A 251 17.90 1.85 -1.43
N ASP A 252 18.61 0.77 -1.81
CA ASP A 252 18.95 0.47 -3.19
C ASP A 252 17.77 -0.12 -3.99
N ILE A 253 16.76 -0.68 -3.31
CA ILE A 253 15.54 -1.22 -3.92
C ILE A 253 14.40 -0.23 -3.80
N ASN A 254 13.89 0.24 -4.93
CA ASN A 254 12.69 1.04 -4.97
C ASN A 254 11.48 0.14 -5.24
N VAL A 255 10.53 0.12 -4.33
CA VAL A 255 9.26 -0.57 -4.56
C VAL A 255 8.49 0.14 -5.67
N GLY A 256 7.93 -0.63 -6.61
CA GLY A 256 7.39 -0.13 -7.87
C GLY A 256 8.37 -0.18 -9.04
N ASP A 257 9.65 -0.52 -8.79
CA ASP A 257 10.66 -0.64 -9.84
C ASP A 257 10.53 -1.95 -10.62
N THR A 258 11.11 -1.94 -11.80
CA THR A 258 11.20 -3.11 -12.69
C THR A 258 12.58 -3.73 -12.56
N ILE A 259 12.61 -5.05 -12.39
CA ILE A 259 13.83 -5.84 -12.51
C ILE A 259 13.87 -6.60 -13.82
N SER A 260 15.08 -6.77 -14.34
CA SER A 260 15.38 -7.57 -15.52
C SER A 260 16.70 -8.31 -15.35
N LEU A 261 16.94 -9.32 -16.17
CA LEU A 261 18.25 -9.98 -16.21
C LEU A 261 19.31 -9.02 -16.78
N LYS A 262 20.44 -8.88 -16.12
CA LYS A 262 21.54 -7.98 -16.56
C LYS A 262 22.02 -8.23 -17.98
N LYS A 263 21.90 -9.47 -18.48
CA LYS A 263 22.30 -9.83 -19.84
C LYS A 263 21.37 -9.25 -20.93
N GLU A 264 20.17 -8.81 -20.53
CA GLU A 264 19.18 -8.25 -21.45
C GLU A 264 19.38 -6.73 -21.54
N LYS A 265 19.19 -6.18 -22.74
CA LYS A 265 19.41 -4.74 -23.02
C LYS A 265 18.10 -4.12 -23.46
N GLU A 266 17.98 -2.82 -23.22
CA GLU A 266 16.84 -2.01 -23.68
C GLU A 266 15.48 -2.51 -23.15
N VAL A 267 15.47 -2.94 -21.88
CA VAL A 267 14.24 -3.37 -21.22
C VAL A 267 13.41 -2.18 -20.81
N GLU A 268 12.18 -2.12 -21.29
CA GLU A 268 11.23 -1.07 -20.92
C GLU A 268 10.71 -1.28 -19.49
N PRO A 269 10.66 -0.21 -18.66
CA PRO A 269 10.09 -0.29 -17.32
C PRO A 269 8.60 -0.63 -17.39
N LEU A 270 8.14 -1.41 -16.40
CA LEU A 270 6.71 -1.68 -16.21
C LEU A 270 6.03 -0.44 -15.62
N PRO A 271 4.75 -0.20 -15.94
CA PRO A 271 4.00 0.88 -15.33
C PRO A 271 3.83 0.62 -13.81
N GLY A 272 3.83 1.67 -13.01
CA GLY A 272 3.55 1.55 -11.56
C GLY A 272 4.58 2.22 -10.65
N TYR A 273 5.76 2.63 -11.16
CA TYR A 273 6.70 3.39 -10.33
C TYR A 273 6.23 4.85 -10.19
N LYS A 274 5.86 5.21 -8.96
CA LYS A 274 5.63 6.61 -8.57
C LYS A 274 6.43 6.87 -7.29
N GLU A 275 7.21 7.93 -7.26
CA GLU A 275 7.90 8.36 -6.05
C GLU A 275 6.88 8.85 -5.02
N VAL A 276 6.97 8.32 -3.81
CA VAL A 276 6.08 8.73 -2.72
C VAL A 276 6.59 10.01 -2.10
N LYS A 277 5.73 11.02 -2.06
CA LYS A 277 6.03 12.28 -1.38
C LYS A 277 5.28 12.32 -0.05
N PRO A 278 5.97 12.51 1.07
CA PRO A 278 5.30 12.68 2.35
C PRO A 278 4.44 13.95 2.35
N MET A 279 3.28 13.84 2.99
CA MET A 279 2.30 14.91 3.11
C MET A 279 2.28 15.56 4.50
N VAL A 280 2.70 14.80 5.51
CA VAL A 280 2.72 15.22 6.92
C VAL A 280 4.15 15.14 7.42
N PHE A 281 4.62 16.19 8.09
CA PHE A 281 5.95 16.20 8.69
C PHE A 281 5.83 16.50 10.17
N SER A 282 6.57 15.73 10.98
CA SER A 282 6.66 15.93 12.42
C SER A 282 8.11 15.76 12.89
N GLY A 283 8.52 16.56 13.85
CA GLY A 283 9.76 16.35 14.58
C GLY A 283 9.56 15.25 15.62
N MET A 284 10.41 14.25 15.62
CA MET A 284 10.46 13.19 16.62
C MET A 284 11.77 13.27 17.39
N TYR A 285 11.69 13.24 18.71
CA TYR A 285 12.82 13.42 19.62
C TYR A 285 12.79 12.35 20.70
N PRO A 286 13.92 11.71 21.00
CA PRO A 286 13.98 10.81 22.16
C PRO A 286 13.82 11.60 23.45
N VAL A 287 13.11 11.01 24.42
CA VAL A 287 12.94 11.62 25.75
C VAL A 287 14.29 11.75 26.46
N ASP A 288 15.14 10.73 26.36
CA ASP A 288 16.54 10.78 26.80
C ASP A 288 17.45 11.07 25.60
N SER A 289 18.23 12.15 25.69
CA SER A 289 19.18 12.54 24.63
C SER A 289 20.26 11.50 24.35
N ASN A 290 20.53 10.59 25.30
CA ASN A 290 21.49 9.49 25.11
C ASN A 290 20.99 8.45 24.11
N ASP A 291 19.67 8.34 23.91
CA ASP A 291 19.05 7.39 23.01
C ASP A 291 19.07 7.84 21.52
N TYR A 292 19.72 8.96 21.20
CA TYR A 292 19.71 9.51 19.83
C TYR A 292 20.28 8.54 18.78
N GLU A 293 21.39 7.85 19.03
CA GLU A 293 21.97 6.91 18.08
C GLU A 293 21.14 5.63 17.96
N ASP A 294 20.53 5.18 19.06
CA ASP A 294 19.62 4.03 19.06
C ASP A 294 18.32 4.38 18.29
N PHE A 295 17.82 5.60 18.47
CA PHE A 295 16.67 6.12 17.72
C PHE A 295 16.96 6.20 16.22
N LYS A 296 18.13 6.72 15.82
CA LYS A 296 18.58 6.74 14.43
C LYS A 296 18.62 5.34 13.82
N THR A 297 19.18 4.40 14.57
CA THR A 297 19.27 2.99 14.14
C THR A 297 17.88 2.37 13.99
N SER A 298 16.96 2.68 14.90
CA SER A 298 15.56 2.21 14.87
C SER A 298 14.81 2.78 13.68
N LEU A 299 14.96 4.07 13.39
CA LEU A 299 14.38 4.71 12.19
C LEU A 299 14.93 4.10 10.90
N LEU A 300 16.23 3.82 10.83
CA LEU A 300 16.82 3.14 9.68
C LEU A 300 16.22 1.75 9.50
N LYS A 301 16.12 0.95 10.55
CA LYS A 301 15.51 -0.38 10.49
C LYS A 301 14.04 -0.31 10.09
N LEU A 302 13.29 0.65 10.62
CA LEU A 302 11.87 0.82 10.27
C LEU A 302 11.69 1.22 8.82
N LYS A 303 12.50 2.15 8.32
CA LYS A 303 12.52 2.59 6.91
C LYS A 303 12.78 1.43 5.95
N LEU A 304 13.54 0.41 6.35
CA LEU A 304 13.76 -0.79 5.54
C LEU A 304 12.45 -1.55 5.24
N ASN A 305 11.46 -1.42 6.12
CA ASN A 305 10.17 -2.09 6.01
C ASN A 305 9.01 -1.12 5.67
N ASP A 306 9.32 0.16 5.53
CA ASP A 306 8.37 1.22 5.25
C ASP A 306 8.97 2.24 4.27
N ALA A 307 8.78 2.00 3.00
CA ALA A 307 9.36 2.83 1.93
C ALA A 307 8.79 4.25 1.89
N ALA A 308 7.65 4.50 2.55
CA ALA A 308 7.00 5.80 2.61
C ALA A 308 7.59 6.70 3.71
N LEU A 309 8.26 6.11 4.71
CA LEU A 309 8.90 6.86 5.78
C LEU A 309 10.16 7.56 5.27
N THR A 310 10.18 8.88 5.43
CA THR A 310 11.38 9.69 5.21
C THR A 310 11.80 10.37 6.50
N PHE A 311 13.09 10.55 6.72
CA PHE A 311 13.58 11.29 7.88
C PHE A 311 14.90 11.97 7.60
N GLU A 312 15.11 13.10 8.24
CA GLU A 312 16.33 13.89 8.20
C GLU A 312 16.68 14.39 9.61
N PRO A 313 17.97 14.55 9.95
CA PRO A 313 18.36 15.10 11.24
C PRO A 313 17.70 16.46 11.49
N ASN A 314 17.25 16.68 12.72
CA ASN A 314 16.64 17.93 13.16
C ASN A 314 17.11 18.28 14.57
N VAL A 315 17.19 19.56 14.88
CA VAL A 315 17.58 20.05 16.19
C VAL A 315 16.54 21.01 16.71
N SER A 316 16.07 20.78 17.92
CA SER A 316 15.16 21.67 18.63
C SER A 316 15.91 22.31 19.80
N THR A 317 15.76 23.62 19.98
CA THR A 317 16.33 24.32 21.15
C THR A 317 15.77 23.84 22.47
N ALA A 318 14.56 23.30 22.47
CA ALA A 318 13.87 22.80 23.66
C ALA A 318 14.03 21.30 23.89
N LEU A 319 14.09 20.51 22.78
CA LEU A 319 14.04 19.04 22.84
C LEU A 319 15.38 18.38 22.45
N GLY A 320 16.37 19.17 22.02
CA GLY A 320 17.68 18.66 21.63
C GLY A 320 17.70 18.06 20.23
N PHE A 321 18.51 17.00 20.06
CA PHE A 321 18.69 16.30 18.80
C PHE A 321 17.57 15.30 18.53
N GLY A 322 17.08 15.26 17.31
CA GLY A 322 16.05 14.35 16.86
C GLY A 322 16.02 14.26 15.33
N PHE A 323 14.87 13.87 14.80
CA PHE A 323 14.67 13.76 13.35
C PHE A 323 13.36 14.44 12.95
N ARG A 324 13.38 15.09 11.81
CA ARG A 324 12.18 15.49 11.09
C ARG A 324 11.76 14.34 10.19
N CYS A 325 10.62 13.74 10.54
CA CYS A 325 10.06 12.60 9.82
C CYS A 325 8.92 13.04 8.92
N GLY A 326 8.84 12.44 7.73
CA GLY A 326 7.76 12.64 6.77
C GLY A 326 6.92 11.39 6.62
N PHE A 327 5.59 11.59 6.58
CA PHE A 327 4.56 10.54 6.61
C PHE A 327 3.52 10.77 5.51
N LEU A 328 2.79 9.72 5.13
CA LEU A 328 1.69 9.81 4.16
C LEU A 328 0.47 10.53 4.75
N GLY A 329 0.20 10.35 6.03
CA GLY A 329 -0.91 10.94 6.73
C GLY A 329 -0.79 10.81 8.25
N PRO A 330 -1.79 11.30 9.01
CA PRO A 330 -1.78 11.24 10.47
C PRO A 330 -1.78 9.80 11.01
N LEU A 331 -2.55 8.89 10.42
CA LEU A 331 -2.58 7.49 10.86
C LEU A 331 -1.25 6.80 10.62
N HIS A 332 -0.60 7.07 9.47
CA HIS A 332 0.75 6.56 9.20
C HIS A 332 1.75 7.05 10.25
N MET A 333 1.68 8.34 10.64
CA MET A 333 2.53 8.91 11.69
C MET A 333 2.33 8.20 13.05
N GLU A 334 1.07 7.96 13.45
CA GLU A 334 0.75 7.24 14.68
C GLU A 334 1.30 5.82 14.69
N ILE A 335 1.12 5.09 13.57
CA ILE A 335 1.61 3.72 13.42
C ILE A 335 3.13 3.67 13.50
N VAL A 336 3.84 4.56 12.81
CA VAL A 336 5.30 4.65 12.89
C VAL A 336 5.76 4.93 14.32
N GLN A 337 5.10 5.86 15.03
CA GLN A 337 5.42 6.15 16.41
C GLN A 337 5.21 4.93 17.31
N GLU A 338 4.04 4.28 17.24
CA GLU A 338 3.76 3.07 18.04
C GLU A 338 4.72 1.93 17.74
N ARG A 339 5.12 1.75 16.48
CA ARG A 339 6.12 0.75 16.11
C ARG A 339 7.48 1.05 16.71
N LEU A 340 7.92 2.30 16.69
CA LEU A 340 9.17 2.72 17.34
C LEU A 340 9.13 2.49 18.85
N GLU A 341 8.00 2.74 19.49
CA GLU A 341 7.80 2.51 20.91
C GLU A 341 7.77 1.02 21.27
N ARG A 342 7.03 0.20 20.50
CA ARG A 342 6.80 -1.22 20.83
C ARG A 342 7.91 -2.16 20.33
N GLU A 343 8.34 -1.99 19.07
CA GLU A 343 9.32 -2.89 18.45
C GLU A 343 10.77 -2.55 18.85
N PHE A 344 11.02 -1.26 19.11
CA PHE A 344 12.38 -0.77 19.39
C PHE A 344 12.53 -0.18 20.82
N ASN A 345 11.46 -0.21 21.62
CA ASN A 345 11.46 0.31 23.00
C ASN A 345 11.93 1.77 23.12
N MET A 346 11.57 2.61 22.13
CA MET A 346 11.91 4.02 22.10
C MET A 346 10.83 4.86 22.80
N ASN A 347 11.25 5.72 23.72
CA ASN A 347 10.38 6.74 24.31
C ASN A 347 10.54 8.04 23.54
N LEU A 348 9.49 8.47 22.83
CA LEU A 348 9.56 9.56 21.87
C LEU A 348 8.62 10.72 22.23
N ILE A 349 9.04 11.92 21.90
CA ILE A 349 8.21 13.12 21.86
C ILE A 349 8.02 13.48 20.39
N SER A 350 6.76 13.49 19.93
CA SER A 350 6.39 13.99 18.62
C SER A 350 5.88 15.43 18.71
N THR A 351 6.30 16.27 17.77
CA THR A 351 5.79 17.64 17.67
C THR A 351 4.52 17.68 16.82
N ALA A 352 3.74 18.74 16.94
CA ALA A 352 2.63 18.96 16.02
C ALA A 352 3.11 18.95 14.56
N PRO A 353 2.33 18.36 13.63
CA PRO A 353 2.66 18.35 12.21
C PRO A 353 2.89 19.75 11.65
N ASN A 354 3.92 19.91 10.84
CA ASN A 354 4.27 21.17 10.20
C ASN A 354 4.56 20.99 8.70
N VAL A 355 4.71 22.11 7.99
CA VAL A 355 5.09 22.16 6.60
C VAL A 355 6.40 22.93 6.43
N SER A 356 7.07 22.77 5.29
CA SER A 356 8.23 23.61 4.96
C SER A 356 7.75 24.85 4.23
N TYR A 357 8.34 25.99 4.56
CA TYR A 357 8.11 27.25 3.86
C TYR A 357 9.25 27.55 2.92
N LYS A 358 8.95 28.18 1.78
CA LYS A 358 9.94 28.74 0.86
C LYS A 358 9.97 30.24 1.06
N VAL A 359 11.09 30.75 1.55
CA VAL A 359 11.28 32.17 1.81
C VAL A 359 12.14 32.74 0.70
N ILE A 360 11.66 33.82 0.06
CA ILE A 360 12.45 34.61 -0.87
C ILE A 360 12.98 35.81 -0.12
N THR A 361 14.31 35.95 -0.09
CA THR A 361 14.99 37.07 0.53
C THR A 361 15.00 38.26 -0.40
N ARG A 362 15.30 39.47 0.13
CA ARG A 362 15.47 40.67 -0.69
C ARG A 362 16.66 40.57 -1.64
N SER A 363 17.65 39.74 -1.36
CA SER A 363 18.75 39.40 -2.27
C SER A 363 18.34 38.44 -3.39
N LYS A 364 17.06 38.01 -3.43
CA LYS A 364 16.49 37.02 -4.37
C LYS A 364 16.96 35.59 -4.16
N ASP A 365 17.57 35.29 -3.01
CA ASP A 365 17.94 33.93 -2.65
C ASP A 365 16.69 33.19 -2.17
N GLU A 366 16.58 31.91 -2.53
CA GLU A 366 15.53 31.01 -2.08
C GLU A 366 16.02 30.20 -0.88
N VAL A 367 15.35 30.33 0.25
CA VAL A 367 15.64 29.58 1.49
C VAL A 367 14.45 28.68 1.83
N ILE A 368 14.71 27.39 1.98
CA ILE A 368 13.70 26.43 2.46
C ILE A 368 13.78 26.40 3.99
N VAL A 369 12.74 26.89 4.63
CA VAL A 369 12.60 26.91 6.09
C VAL A 369 11.79 25.72 6.55
N LYS A 370 12.44 24.82 7.26
CA LYS A 370 11.84 23.59 7.83
C LYS A 370 11.62 23.68 9.34
N ASN A 371 12.36 24.59 9.98
CA ASN A 371 12.27 24.85 11.41
C ASN A 371 12.07 26.36 11.60
N PRO A 372 11.18 26.81 12.52
CA PRO A 372 11.02 28.23 12.82
C PRO A 372 12.33 28.94 13.21
N ALA A 373 13.30 28.23 13.78
CA ALA A 373 14.60 28.79 14.13
C ALA A 373 15.46 29.18 12.91
N ASP A 374 15.19 28.60 11.75
CA ASP A 374 15.90 28.87 10.50
C ASP A 374 15.28 30.03 9.71
N MET A 375 14.24 30.70 10.26
CA MET A 375 13.57 31.80 9.59
C MET A 375 14.53 32.99 9.48
N PRO A 376 14.77 33.53 8.26
CA PRO A 376 15.58 34.74 8.09
C PRO A 376 14.98 35.94 8.84
N ASP A 377 15.82 36.89 9.18
CA ASP A 377 15.37 38.13 9.81
C ASP A 377 14.27 38.80 8.98
N SER A 378 13.22 39.26 9.64
CA SER A 378 12.02 39.84 8.98
C SER A 378 12.37 41.01 8.02
N GLY A 379 13.43 41.77 8.32
CA GLY A 379 13.93 42.84 7.46
C GLY A 379 14.53 42.37 6.14
N ASN A 380 14.92 41.10 6.04
CA ASN A 380 15.53 40.51 4.84
C ASN A 380 14.54 39.65 4.02
N ILE A 381 13.30 39.49 4.47
CA ILE A 381 12.28 38.72 3.77
C ILE A 381 11.57 39.60 2.75
N GLU A 382 11.47 39.12 1.49
CA GLU A 382 10.64 39.70 0.45
C GLU A 382 9.26 39.02 0.42
N SER A 383 9.24 37.70 0.39
CA SER A 383 7.99 36.92 0.39
C SER A 383 8.16 35.56 1.06
N ILE A 384 7.07 35.03 1.61
CA ILE A 384 7.00 33.70 2.19
C ILE A 384 5.97 32.90 1.39
N MET A 385 6.36 31.75 0.90
CA MET A 385 5.50 30.81 0.19
C MET A 385 5.25 29.59 1.06
N GLU A 386 4.01 29.14 1.10
CA GLU A 386 3.61 27.87 1.73
C GLU A 386 3.25 26.84 0.65
N PRO A 387 3.43 25.53 0.91
CA PRO A 387 3.02 24.52 -0.03
C PRO A 387 1.49 24.45 -0.11
N TYR A 388 0.96 24.35 -1.33
CA TYR A 388 -0.43 24.07 -1.62
C TYR A 388 -0.57 22.62 -2.09
N ILE A 389 -1.67 22.00 -1.70
CA ILE A 389 -2.04 20.67 -2.18
C ILE A 389 -3.26 20.77 -3.08
N LYS A 390 -3.37 19.85 -4.03
CA LYS A 390 -4.62 19.55 -4.71
C LYS A 390 -5.33 18.47 -3.89
N ALA A 391 -6.48 18.84 -3.30
CA ALA A 391 -7.30 17.92 -2.53
C ALA A 391 -8.52 17.50 -3.36
N GLU A 392 -8.81 16.22 -3.40
CA GLU A 392 -10.02 15.64 -3.92
C GLU A 392 -10.82 15.06 -2.74
N ILE A 393 -12.06 15.50 -2.60
CA ILE A 393 -12.92 15.15 -1.46
C ILE A 393 -14.16 14.48 -2.00
N ILE A 394 -14.35 13.21 -1.67
CA ILE A 394 -15.52 12.42 -2.02
C ILE A 394 -16.48 12.45 -0.83
N SER A 395 -17.72 12.86 -1.05
CA SER A 395 -18.69 13.06 0.01
C SER A 395 -20.12 13.00 -0.54
N PRO A 396 -21.10 12.56 0.25
CA PRO A 396 -22.50 12.76 -0.05
C PRO A 396 -22.83 14.24 -0.25
N ASP A 397 -23.81 14.53 -1.10
CA ASP A 397 -24.23 15.89 -1.49
C ASP A 397 -24.63 16.75 -0.30
N THR A 398 -25.27 16.14 0.71
CA THR A 398 -25.71 16.78 1.95
C THR A 398 -24.59 17.50 2.70
N TYR A 399 -23.33 17.08 2.52
CA TYR A 399 -22.16 17.67 3.21
C TYR A 399 -21.41 18.69 2.36
N ILE A 400 -21.69 18.82 1.07
CA ILE A 400 -20.96 19.72 0.15
C ILE A 400 -20.87 21.14 0.71
N GLY A 401 -21.97 21.70 1.21
CA GLY A 401 -21.99 23.05 1.77
C GLY A 401 -21.08 23.24 2.98
N ASN A 402 -20.99 22.24 3.84
CA ASN A 402 -20.14 22.28 5.03
C ASN A 402 -18.65 22.11 4.66
N ILE A 403 -18.39 21.23 3.71
CA ILE A 403 -17.02 20.99 3.19
C ILE A 403 -16.50 22.26 2.50
N MET A 404 -17.32 22.90 1.66
CA MET A 404 -16.96 24.15 0.99
C MET A 404 -16.63 25.25 2.02
N LYS A 405 -17.45 25.41 3.07
CA LYS A 405 -17.16 26.38 4.16
C LYS A 405 -15.84 26.05 4.86
N LEU A 406 -15.59 24.78 5.14
CA LEU A 406 -14.34 24.33 5.77
C LEU A 406 -13.12 24.66 4.87
N CYS A 407 -13.18 24.29 3.58
CA CYS A 407 -12.12 24.56 2.63
C CYS A 407 -11.82 26.06 2.53
N ILE A 408 -12.85 26.90 2.37
CA ILE A 408 -12.70 28.36 2.32
C ILE A 408 -12.08 28.89 3.61
N SER A 409 -12.51 28.40 4.79
CA SER A 409 -11.93 28.82 6.09
C SER A 409 -10.45 28.46 6.23
N LYS A 410 -10.00 27.44 5.51
CA LYS A 410 -8.59 26.99 5.43
C LYS A 410 -7.85 27.57 4.22
N ARG A 411 -8.37 28.62 3.60
CA ARG A 411 -7.80 29.30 2.42
C ARG A 411 -7.75 28.40 1.17
N GLY A 412 -8.63 27.40 1.10
CA GLY A 412 -8.77 26.55 -0.08
C GLY A 412 -9.43 27.28 -1.23
N GLU A 413 -8.96 27.00 -2.45
CA GLU A 413 -9.51 27.53 -3.70
C GLU A 413 -10.30 26.41 -4.38
N PHE A 414 -11.60 26.63 -4.59
CA PHE A 414 -12.46 25.70 -5.28
C PHE A 414 -12.08 25.58 -6.75
N GLN A 415 -11.91 24.35 -7.24
CA GLN A 415 -11.55 24.06 -8.62
C GLN A 415 -12.77 23.55 -9.41
N SER A 416 -13.34 22.42 -9.01
CA SER A 416 -14.50 21.81 -9.71
C SER A 416 -15.26 20.86 -8.80
N THR A 417 -16.49 20.58 -9.17
CA THR A 417 -17.31 19.50 -8.59
C THR A 417 -17.73 18.56 -9.71
N THR A 418 -17.61 17.27 -9.49
CA THR A 418 -18.10 16.22 -10.38
C THR A 418 -19.05 15.35 -9.58
N TYR A 419 -20.24 15.10 -10.10
CA TYR A 419 -21.18 14.17 -9.49
C TYR A 419 -20.88 12.76 -10.00
N LEU A 420 -20.69 11.82 -9.09
CA LEU A 420 -20.37 10.42 -9.39
C LEU A 420 -21.64 9.56 -9.52
N SER A 421 -22.72 9.98 -8.86
CA SER A 421 -24.07 9.39 -8.96
C SER A 421 -25.12 10.49 -8.96
N GLN A 422 -26.39 10.11 -9.15
CA GLN A 422 -27.51 11.08 -9.14
C GLN A 422 -27.96 11.49 -7.71
N ASN A 423 -27.35 10.91 -6.67
CA ASN A 423 -27.65 11.22 -5.26
C ASN A 423 -26.40 11.68 -4.50
#